data_aef4e4a03de157436f2f743a96660edb
#
_entry.id   aef4e4a03de157436f2f743a96660edb
#
_cell.length_a   1.000
_cell.length_b   1.000
_cell.length_c   1.000
_cell.angle_alpha   90.00
_cell.angle_beta   90.00
_cell.angle_gamma   90.00
#
_symmetry.space_group_name_H-M   'P 1'
#
loop_
_entity.id
_entity.type
_entity.pdbx_description
1 polymer ?
#
loop_
_entity_poly.entity_id
_entity_poly.type
_entity_poly.pdbx_seq_one_letter_code
_entity_poly.pdbx_strand_id
1 'polypeptide(L)'
;MERRNLVAEAEHASSQALRVPGDSGRRRATPSMRTAYSVLFVSTLAFMVCFTVWTMFGVIGVPIRRELGLNNTQFGLLTATPVLLGALMRLPLGVWTDRFGGRLVFTILLLASPVPVFLVSYANAFWEFLALGLLLGVVGASFAIGTPYVARFFDAQRRGFAMGFFGAGTTGAALNMFTAPHIVERWGWQAVPRVYAIALLVTAGIFVLFSARDPLAGAAQKPGITRAARFAVLRDWRVWKLCQYYSLAFGGFTALSLWMTQYYVQEYGFDLKRAALLAACFALPAGALRAVGGWLSDRFGAQRVTWWVLWVAWIALFLLSYPQTDFTVKTIDGLRTFHIALPPVAFTMILFALGVALAFGMASTFKYVADDFPDNMGIVTGIVGLAGGLGGFLLPILWGAALDLVRIRSSSFMLLYGVVWVSLILIYLTEVRRYEFIERPKAAS
;
A
#
# COMPACT_ATOMS: atom_id res chain seq x y z
N MET A 1 2.91 -67.29 15.05
CA MET A 1 1.82 -66.53 15.74
C MET A 1 2.40 -65.48 16.65
N GLU A 2 3.49 -65.71 17.37
CA GLU A 2 4.09 -64.76 18.33
C GLU A 2 4.56 -63.40 17.72
N ARG A 3 5.13 -63.38 16.52
CA ARG A 3 5.58 -62.12 15.91
C ARG A 3 4.46 -61.14 15.54
N ARG A 4 3.23 -61.59 15.29
CA ARG A 4 2.06 -60.74 15.01
C ARG A 4 1.51 -60.07 16.26
N ASN A 5 1.60 -60.75 17.39
CA ASN A 5 1.14 -60.19 18.65
C ASN A 5 2.08 -59.10 19.18
N LEU A 6 3.39 -59.24 19.01
CA LEU A 6 4.37 -58.25 19.42
C LEU A 6 4.30 -56.94 18.61
N VAL A 7 3.93 -57.02 17.31
CA VAL A 7 3.73 -55.80 16.50
C VAL A 7 2.43 -55.06 16.87
N ALA A 8 1.36 -55.81 17.18
CA ALA A 8 0.10 -55.22 17.63
C ALA A 8 0.21 -54.55 19.02
N GLU A 9 0.98 -55.17 19.95
CA GLU A 9 1.26 -54.58 21.25
C GLU A 9 2.16 -53.33 21.14
N ALA A 10 3.15 -53.29 20.24
CA ALA A 10 3.98 -52.14 19.99
C ALA A 10 3.19 -50.98 19.36
N GLU A 11 2.27 -51.24 18.45
CA GLU A 11 1.37 -50.23 17.87
C GLU A 11 0.38 -49.71 18.91
N HIS A 12 -0.12 -50.56 19.82
CA HIS A 12 -1.03 -50.11 20.88
C HIS A 12 -0.29 -49.31 21.96
N ALA A 13 0.94 -49.68 22.31
CA ALA A 13 1.77 -48.93 23.25
C ALA A 13 2.21 -47.56 22.67
N SER A 14 2.53 -47.49 21.37
CA SER A 14 2.87 -46.23 20.72
C SER A 14 1.66 -45.28 20.59
N SER A 15 0.46 -45.84 20.43
CA SER A 15 -0.79 -45.06 20.37
C SER A 15 -1.23 -44.54 21.75
N GLN A 16 -0.88 -45.23 22.83
CA GLN A 16 -1.12 -44.79 24.22
C GLN A 16 -0.08 -43.77 24.71
N ALA A 17 1.18 -43.89 24.28
CA ALA A 17 2.26 -42.94 24.63
C ALA A 17 2.07 -41.55 24.04
N LEU A 18 1.22 -41.38 23.01
CA LEU A 18 0.87 -40.11 22.40
C LEU A 18 -0.31 -39.38 23.06
N ARG A 19 -0.89 -39.97 24.10
CA ARG A 19 -1.87 -39.29 24.99
C ARG A 19 -1.13 -38.58 26.11
N VAL A 20 -0.68 -37.36 25.86
CA VAL A 20 -0.22 -36.43 26.89
C VAL A 20 -1.43 -36.16 27.82
N PRO A 21 -1.38 -36.58 29.12
CA PRO A 21 -2.43 -36.22 30.07
C PRO A 21 -2.26 -34.76 30.44
N GLY A 22 -3.20 -33.92 30.04
CA GLY A 22 -3.21 -32.53 30.49
C GLY A 22 -3.68 -31.49 29.51
N ASP A 23 -4.00 -31.81 28.26
CA ASP A 23 -4.68 -30.90 27.39
C ASP A 23 -6.20 -31.00 27.59
N SER A 24 -6.66 -30.44 28.72
CA SER A 24 -8.06 -30.06 28.89
C SER A 24 -8.33 -28.96 27.88
N GLY A 25 -8.48 -29.38 26.62
CA GLY A 25 -8.75 -28.55 25.48
C GLY A 25 -9.95 -27.65 25.75
N ARG A 26 -9.69 -26.43 26.18
CA ARG A 26 -10.54 -25.33 25.79
C ARG A 26 -10.54 -25.35 24.26
N ARG A 27 -11.44 -26.09 23.63
CA ARG A 27 -11.83 -25.90 22.23
C ARG A 27 -12.17 -24.43 22.14
N ARG A 28 -11.19 -23.61 21.68
CA ARG A 28 -11.41 -22.22 21.40
C ARG A 28 -12.52 -22.21 20.37
N ALA A 29 -13.68 -21.71 20.76
CA ALA A 29 -14.82 -21.62 19.88
C ALA A 29 -14.34 -20.81 18.63
N THR A 30 -14.38 -21.47 17.48
CA THR A 30 -14.12 -20.77 16.22
C THR A 30 -15.08 -19.59 16.15
N PRO A 31 -14.60 -18.37 15.92
CA PRO A 31 -15.47 -17.20 15.85
C PRO A 31 -16.60 -17.47 14.86
N SER A 32 -17.83 -17.07 15.21
CA SER A 32 -18.95 -17.25 14.27
C SER A 32 -18.63 -16.52 12.98
N MET A 33 -19.05 -17.05 11.84
CA MET A 33 -18.85 -16.40 10.52
C MET A 33 -19.41 -14.96 10.52
N ARG A 34 -20.53 -14.73 11.21
CA ARG A 34 -21.10 -13.39 11.38
C ARG A 34 -20.12 -12.44 12.08
N THR A 35 -19.46 -12.90 13.14
CA THR A 35 -18.43 -12.11 13.84
C THR A 35 -17.22 -11.85 12.95
N ALA A 36 -16.76 -12.85 12.19
CA ALA A 36 -15.62 -12.70 11.29
C ALA A 36 -15.88 -11.64 10.19
N TYR A 37 -17.05 -11.67 9.56
CA TYR A 37 -17.43 -10.68 8.56
C TYR A 37 -17.67 -9.29 9.16
N SER A 38 -18.24 -9.19 10.37
CA SER A 38 -18.37 -7.90 11.07
C SER A 38 -16.99 -7.28 11.31
N VAL A 39 -16.05 -8.05 11.85
CA VAL A 39 -14.65 -7.59 12.06
C VAL A 39 -13.99 -7.17 10.73
N LEU A 40 -14.16 -7.96 9.67
CA LEU A 40 -13.64 -7.61 8.34
C LEU A 40 -14.18 -6.26 7.86
N PHE A 41 -15.49 -6.08 7.92
CA PHE A 41 -16.15 -4.87 7.41
C PHE A 41 -15.73 -3.63 8.19
N VAL A 42 -15.79 -3.66 9.53
CA VAL A 42 -15.43 -2.49 10.33
C VAL A 42 -13.94 -2.19 10.30
N SER A 43 -13.09 -3.21 10.18
CA SER A 43 -11.65 -3.01 10.01
C SER A 43 -11.31 -2.39 8.65
N THR A 44 -12.00 -2.82 7.59
CA THR A 44 -11.85 -2.24 6.25
C THR A 44 -12.31 -0.79 6.21
N LEU A 45 -13.46 -0.49 6.83
CA LEU A 45 -13.95 0.89 6.97
C LEU A 45 -12.94 1.74 7.75
N ALA A 46 -12.44 1.26 8.89
CA ALA A 46 -11.45 1.97 9.69
C ALA A 46 -10.15 2.22 8.90
N PHE A 47 -9.68 1.22 8.17
CA PHE A 47 -8.51 1.36 7.29
C PHE A 47 -8.77 2.36 6.16
N MET A 48 -9.95 2.33 5.53
CA MET A 48 -10.32 3.26 4.46
C MET A 48 -10.34 4.71 4.96
N VAL A 49 -10.95 4.97 6.13
CA VAL A 49 -10.97 6.33 6.73
C VAL A 49 -9.56 6.77 7.15
N CYS A 50 -8.76 5.88 7.75
CA CYS A 50 -7.36 6.17 8.03
C CYS A 50 -6.58 6.53 6.77
N PHE A 51 -6.79 5.81 5.67
CA PHE A 51 -6.11 6.06 4.40
C PHE A 51 -6.56 7.37 3.74
N THR A 52 -7.85 7.73 3.88
CA THR A 52 -8.40 9.04 3.48
C THR A 52 -7.66 10.18 4.17
N VAL A 53 -7.51 10.09 5.49
CA VAL A 53 -6.78 11.07 6.30
C VAL A 53 -5.30 11.11 5.92
N TRP A 54 -4.70 9.95 5.73
CA TRP A 54 -3.28 9.82 5.41
C TRP A 54 -2.88 10.50 4.09
N THR A 55 -3.78 10.51 3.12
CA THR A 55 -3.58 11.14 1.80
C THR A 55 -4.14 12.56 1.70
N MET A 56 -4.63 13.12 2.79
CA MET A 56 -5.33 14.42 2.84
C MET A 56 -4.52 15.55 2.20
N PHE A 57 -3.21 15.62 2.46
CA PHE A 57 -2.35 16.66 1.89
C PHE A 57 -2.17 16.58 0.37
N GLY A 58 -2.50 15.45 -0.27
CA GLY A 58 -2.56 15.36 -1.73
C GLY A 58 -3.61 16.27 -2.36
N VAL A 59 -4.64 16.65 -1.61
CA VAL A 59 -5.72 17.56 -2.07
C VAL A 59 -5.58 18.92 -1.41
N ILE A 60 -5.60 19.00 -0.07
CA ILE A 60 -5.54 20.30 0.61
C ILE A 60 -4.17 20.97 0.51
N GLY A 61 -3.13 20.22 0.23
CA GLY A 61 -1.80 20.76 -0.05
C GLY A 61 -1.78 21.73 -1.24
N VAL A 62 -2.73 21.61 -2.19
CA VAL A 62 -2.81 22.52 -3.35
C VAL A 62 -3.15 23.97 -2.93
N PRO A 63 -4.23 24.24 -2.17
CA PRO A 63 -4.48 25.58 -1.65
C PRO A 63 -3.41 26.02 -0.64
N ILE A 64 -2.96 25.16 0.27
CA ILE A 64 -1.89 25.49 1.24
C ILE A 64 -0.62 25.94 0.52
N ARG A 65 -0.24 25.26 -0.57
CA ARG A 65 0.91 25.67 -1.40
C ARG A 65 0.77 27.08 -1.95
N ARG A 66 -0.44 27.44 -2.39
CA ARG A 66 -0.70 28.81 -2.93
C ARG A 66 -0.63 29.87 -1.84
N GLU A 67 -1.19 29.58 -0.68
CA GLU A 67 -1.19 30.50 0.48
C GLU A 67 0.22 30.75 1.02
N LEU A 68 1.05 29.70 1.12
CA LEU A 68 2.40 29.79 1.68
C LEU A 68 3.50 30.02 0.63
N GLY A 69 3.16 30.08 -0.67
CA GLY A 69 4.15 30.26 -1.75
C GLY A 69 5.18 29.14 -1.85
N LEU A 70 4.79 27.88 -1.55
CA LEU A 70 5.73 26.75 -1.52
C LEU A 70 6.23 26.39 -2.91
N ASN A 71 7.54 26.11 -3.03
CA ASN A 71 8.14 25.51 -4.22
C ASN A 71 7.72 24.04 -4.39
N ASN A 72 8.13 23.40 -5.49
CA ASN A 72 7.71 22.02 -5.77
C ASN A 72 8.31 21.00 -4.80
N THR A 73 9.56 21.20 -4.38
CA THR A 73 10.23 20.37 -3.38
C THR A 73 9.54 20.45 -2.02
N GLN A 74 9.18 21.67 -1.58
CA GLN A 74 8.43 21.87 -0.32
C GLN A 74 7.03 21.25 -0.39
N PHE A 75 6.34 21.35 -1.53
CA PHE A 75 5.06 20.68 -1.74
C PHE A 75 5.22 19.14 -1.67
N GLY A 76 6.27 18.60 -2.30
CA GLY A 76 6.60 17.19 -2.21
C GLY A 76 6.84 16.74 -0.76
N LEU A 77 7.59 17.53 0.01
CA LEU A 77 7.86 17.26 1.42
C LEU A 77 6.58 17.35 2.27
N LEU A 78 5.75 18.37 2.05
CA LEU A 78 4.46 18.53 2.73
C LEU A 78 3.57 17.29 2.55
N THR A 79 3.38 16.86 1.31
CA THR A 79 2.49 15.74 0.99
C THR A 79 3.05 14.40 1.44
N ALA A 80 4.38 14.24 1.43
CA ALA A 80 5.06 13.00 1.78
C ALA A 80 5.24 12.82 3.31
N THR A 81 5.30 13.88 4.09
CA THR A 81 5.61 13.83 5.53
C THR A 81 4.73 12.84 6.32
N PRO A 82 3.39 12.76 6.10
CA PRO A 82 2.57 11.73 6.76
C PRO A 82 3.02 10.30 6.42
N VAL A 83 3.57 10.09 5.22
CA VAL A 83 3.94 8.76 4.76
C VAL A 83 5.12 8.21 5.55
N LEU A 84 6.04 9.07 5.97
CA LEU A 84 7.24 8.67 6.71
C LEU A 84 6.89 7.99 8.03
N LEU A 85 6.15 8.68 8.92
CA LEU A 85 5.84 8.09 10.22
C LEU A 85 4.87 6.91 10.08
N GLY A 86 3.94 6.96 9.12
CA GLY A 86 3.08 5.84 8.80
C GLY A 86 3.86 4.58 8.41
N ALA A 87 4.94 4.73 7.65
CA ALA A 87 5.83 3.63 7.28
C ALA A 87 6.62 3.09 8.48
N LEU A 88 7.24 3.97 9.26
CA LEU A 88 8.05 3.60 10.41
C LEU A 88 7.23 2.92 11.51
N MET A 89 6.02 3.41 11.77
CA MET A 89 5.15 2.90 12.82
C MET A 89 4.51 1.53 12.49
N ARG A 90 4.62 1.03 11.25
CA ARG A 90 4.15 -0.32 10.90
C ARG A 90 4.79 -1.41 11.72
N LEU A 91 6.08 -1.31 11.99
CA LEU A 91 6.81 -2.31 12.77
C LEU A 91 6.39 -2.32 14.26
N PRO A 92 6.47 -1.21 15.01
CA PRO A 92 6.08 -1.20 16.41
C PRO A 92 4.59 -1.50 16.62
N LEU A 93 3.68 -0.95 15.79
CA LEU A 93 2.25 -1.21 15.92
C LEU A 93 1.87 -2.65 15.52
N GLY A 94 2.58 -3.25 14.58
CA GLY A 94 2.45 -4.68 14.30
C GLY A 94 2.80 -5.54 15.51
N VAL A 95 3.93 -5.26 16.18
CA VAL A 95 4.34 -5.95 17.41
C VAL A 95 3.33 -5.72 18.55
N TRP A 96 2.82 -4.50 18.70
CA TRP A 96 1.79 -4.19 19.71
C TRP A 96 0.48 -4.93 19.41
N THR A 97 0.11 -5.06 18.15
CA THR A 97 -1.06 -5.84 17.72
C THR A 97 -0.94 -7.32 18.14
N ASP A 98 0.24 -7.89 17.99
CA ASP A 98 0.50 -9.28 18.41
C ASP A 98 0.44 -9.42 19.93
N ARG A 99 0.90 -8.42 20.69
CA ARG A 99 0.97 -8.46 22.16
C ARG A 99 -0.37 -8.11 22.82
N PHE A 100 -1.03 -7.05 22.36
CA PHE A 100 -2.20 -6.48 23.04
C PHE A 100 -3.52 -6.79 22.31
N GLY A 101 -3.45 -7.34 21.10
CA GLY A 101 -4.59 -7.63 20.24
C GLY A 101 -4.97 -6.44 19.33
N GLY A 102 -5.44 -6.78 18.13
CA GLY A 102 -5.73 -5.79 17.09
C GLY A 102 -6.85 -4.83 17.45
N ARG A 103 -7.89 -5.29 18.17
CA ARG A 103 -9.00 -4.43 18.60
C ARG A 103 -8.52 -3.26 19.44
N LEU A 104 -7.71 -3.50 20.48
CA LEU A 104 -7.25 -2.45 21.37
C LEU A 104 -6.33 -1.46 20.64
N VAL A 105 -5.34 -1.97 19.91
CA VAL A 105 -4.36 -1.13 19.22
C VAL A 105 -5.02 -0.28 18.13
N PHE A 106 -5.96 -0.84 17.37
CA PHE A 106 -6.69 -0.08 16.36
C PHE A 106 -7.61 0.99 16.98
N THR A 107 -8.29 0.66 18.09
CA THR A 107 -9.11 1.63 18.83
C THR A 107 -8.28 2.81 19.33
N ILE A 108 -7.10 2.54 19.93
CA ILE A 108 -6.19 3.59 20.39
C ILE A 108 -5.74 4.45 19.21
N LEU A 109 -5.38 3.85 18.07
CA LEU A 109 -5.01 4.59 16.86
C LEU A 109 -6.12 5.54 16.43
N LEU A 110 -7.36 5.03 16.32
CA LEU A 110 -8.53 5.82 15.87
C LEU A 110 -8.90 6.95 16.84
N LEU A 111 -8.67 6.78 18.15
CA LEU A 111 -8.98 7.80 19.17
C LEU A 111 -7.85 8.82 19.35
N ALA A 112 -6.60 8.44 19.14
CA ALA A 112 -5.46 9.35 19.28
C ALA A 112 -5.25 10.25 18.05
N SER A 113 -5.52 9.71 16.86
CA SER A 113 -5.24 10.39 15.58
C SER A 113 -6.09 11.64 15.31
N PRO A 114 -7.34 11.78 15.76
CA PRO A 114 -8.13 13.00 15.57
C PRO A 114 -7.48 14.27 16.09
N VAL A 115 -6.68 14.19 17.15
CA VAL A 115 -6.02 15.36 17.75
C VAL A 115 -5.06 16.04 16.77
N PRO A 116 -3.99 15.37 16.27
CA PRO A 116 -3.10 16.00 15.29
C PRO A 116 -3.82 16.35 13.98
N VAL A 117 -4.81 15.57 13.55
CA VAL A 117 -5.59 15.85 12.34
C VAL A 117 -6.36 17.15 12.50
N PHE A 118 -7.07 17.34 13.61
CA PHE A 118 -7.83 18.56 13.91
C PHE A 118 -6.91 19.79 14.00
N LEU A 119 -5.74 19.65 14.61
CA LEU A 119 -4.77 20.74 14.77
C LEU A 119 -4.23 21.25 13.43
N VAL A 120 -4.21 20.44 12.37
CA VAL A 120 -3.83 20.90 11.01
C VAL A 120 -4.67 22.10 10.57
N SER A 121 -5.93 22.21 11.00
CA SER A 121 -6.81 23.32 10.62
C SER A 121 -6.38 24.69 11.19
N TYR A 122 -5.45 24.72 12.12
CA TYR A 122 -4.90 25.93 12.74
C TYR A 122 -3.45 26.21 12.34
N ALA A 123 -2.84 25.33 11.57
CA ALA A 123 -1.48 25.51 11.12
C ALA A 123 -1.39 26.67 10.10
N ASN A 124 -0.40 27.55 10.29
CA ASN A 124 -0.18 28.72 9.44
C ASN A 124 1.26 28.78 8.89
N ALA A 125 2.17 27.99 9.44
CA ALA A 125 3.56 27.94 9.02
C ALA A 125 3.92 26.58 8.41
N PHE A 126 4.82 26.57 7.44
CA PHE A 126 5.25 25.32 6.77
C PHE A 126 5.72 24.24 7.75
N TRP A 127 6.48 24.63 8.77
CA TRP A 127 6.99 23.70 9.79
C TRP A 127 5.89 23.09 10.68
N GLU A 128 4.82 23.82 10.93
CA GLU A 128 3.65 23.31 11.67
C GLU A 128 2.96 22.21 10.87
N PHE A 129 2.78 22.43 9.55
CA PHE A 129 2.23 21.40 8.68
C PHE A 129 3.12 20.15 8.63
N LEU A 130 4.43 20.29 8.61
CA LEU A 130 5.35 19.15 8.64
C LEU A 130 5.26 18.39 9.97
N ALA A 131 5.28 19.09 11.09
CA ALA A 131 5.19 18.47 12.41
C ALA A 131 3.85 17.74 12.62
N LEU A 132 2.73 18.40 12.28
CA LEU A 132 1.40 17.80 12.39
C LEU A 132 1.21 16.71 11.34
N GLY A 133 1.75 16.87 10.12
CA GLY A 133 1.76 15.87 9.08
C GLY A 133 2.50 14.61 9.51
N LEU A 134 3.64 14.76 10.19
CA LEU A 134 4.37 13.63 10.76
C LEU A 134 3.52 12.90 11.81
N LEU A 135 2.93 13.64 12.78
CA LEU A 135 2.12 13.05 13.85
C LEU A 135 0.88 12.33 13.31
N LEU A 136 0.11 12.96 12.41
CA LEU A 136 -1.06 12.34 11.82
C LEU A 136 -0.68 11.13 10.96
N GLY A 137 0.55 11.07 10.47
CA GLY A 137 1.06 9.97 9.66
C GLY A 137 0.92 8.59 10.31
N VAL A 138 0.82 8.51 11.63
CA VAL A 138 0.62 7.25 12.37
C VAL A 138 -0.60 6.48 11.86
N VAL A 139 -1.66 7.15 11.34
CA VAL A 139 -2.83 6.47 10.74
C VAL A 139 -2.46 5.57 9.57
N GLY A 140 -1.34 5.83 8.88
CA GLY A 140 -0.83 4.98 7.80
C GLY A 140 -0.34 3.60 8.25
N ALA A 141 -0.15 3.39 9.55
CA ALA A 141 0.18 2.09 10.12
C ALA A 141 -1.06 1.21 10.37
N SER A 142 -2.29 1.72 10.16
CA SER A 142 -3.55 0.98 10.30
C SER A 142 -3.58 -0.34 9.51
N PHE A 143 -2.91 -0.41 8.36
CA PHE A 143 -2.73 -1.63 7.59
C PHE A 143 -2.00 -2.72 8.39
N ALA A 144 -0.93 -2.36 9.10
CA ALA A 144 -0.12 -3.31 9.88
C ALA A 144 -0.87 -3.83 11.12
N ILE A 145 -1.83 -3.07 11.63
CA ILE A 145 -2.71 -3.49 12.73
C ILE A 145 -3.82 -4.40 12.21
N GLY A 146 -4.51 -3.96 11.16
CA GLY A 146 -5.71 -4.63 10.66
C GLY A 146 -5.42 -5.95 9.96
N THR A 147 -4.30 -6.06 9.25
CA THR A 147 -3.91 -7.29 8.53
C THR A 147 -3.83 -8.52 9.47
N PRO A 148 -3.03 -8.55 10.53
CA PRO A 148 -2.98 -9.68 11.44
C PRO A 148 -4.28 -9.83 12.23
N TYR A 149 -4.94 -8.74 12.61
CA TYR A 149 -6.19 -8.77 13.33
C TYR A 149 -7.29 -9.49 12.54
N VAL A 150 -7.54 -9.06 11.29
CA VAL A 150 -8.56 -9.68 10.43
C VAL A 150 -8.19 -11.12 10.09
N ALA A 151 -6.92 -11.41 9.77
CA ALA A 151 -6.46 -12.75 9.41
C ALA A 151 -6.76 -13.82 10.46
N ARG A 152 -6.83 -13.43 11.75
CA ARG A 152 -7.09 -14.35 12.87
C ARG A 152 -8.54 -14.82 12.98
N PHE A 153 -9.46 -14.18 12.28
CA PHE A 153 -10.88 -14.55 12.26
C PHE A 153 -11.25 -15.45 11.08
N PHE A 154 -10.32 -15.69 10.14
CA PHE A 154 -10.58 -16.48 8.94
C PHE A 154 -9.67 -17.69 8.83
N ASP A 155 -10.25 -18.82 8.41
CA ASP A 155 -9.53 -20.05 8.09
C ASP A 155 -8.62 -19.84 6.88
N ALA A 156 -7.61 -20.72 6.73
CA ALA A 156 -6.61 -20.64 5.64
C ALA A 156 -7.25 -20.50 4.25
N GLN A 157 -8.35 -21.20 3.99
CA GLN A 157 -9.05 -21.16 2.68
C GLN A 157 -9.71 -19.82 2.36
N ARG A 158 -10.17 -19.08 3.38
CA ARG A 158 -10.88 -17.78 3.21
C ARG A 158 -10.02 -16.58 3.54
N ARG A 159 -8.83 -16.80 4.06
CA ARG A 159 -7.91 -15.73 4.49
C ARG A 159 -7.48 -14.84 3.31
N GLY A 160 -7.25 -15.42 2.13
CA GLY A 160 -6.91 -14.66 0.91
C GLY A 160 -7.99 -13.65 0.52
N PHE A 161 -9.27 -14.08 0.51
CA PHE A 161 -10.41 -13.19 0.28
C PHE A 161 -10.47 -12.07 1.32
N ALA A 162 -10.38 -12.41 2.62
CA ALA A 162 -10.45 -11.42 3.69
C ALA A 162 -9.32 -10.38 3.60
N MET A 163 -8.10 -10.80 3.26
CA MET A 163 -6.96 -9.91 3.08
C MET A 163 -7.10 -9.02 1.84
N GLY A 164 -7.62 -9.56 0.74
CA GLY A 164 -7.92 -8.78 -0.47
C GLY A 164 -8.98 -7.71 -0.20
N PHE A 165 -10.07 -8.09 0.47
CA PHE A 165 -11.14 -7.17 0.85
C PHE A 165 -10.66 -6.08 1.82
N PHE A 166 -9.90 -6.47 2.86
CA PHE A 166 -9.29 -5.50 3.77
C PHE A 166 -8.33 -4.55 3.03
N GLY A 167 -7.54 -5.09 2.10
CA GLY A 167 -6.63 -4.30 1.26
C GLY A 167 -7.31 -3.26 0.39
N ALA A 168 -8.60 -3.47 0.03
CA ALA A 168 -9.39 -2.49 -0.71
C ALA A 168 -9.64 -1.20 0.09
N GLY A 169 -9.39 -1.16 1.40
CA GLY A 169 -9.40 0.07 2.20
C GLY A 169 -8.44 1.15 1.69
N THR A 170 -7.44 0.81 0.87
CA THR A 170 -6.62 1.81 0.14
C THR A 170 -7.42 2.70 -0.81
N THR A 171 -8.67 2.36 -1.16
CA THR A 171 -9.61 3.25 -1.86
C THR A 171 -9.91 4.54 -1.09
N GLY A 172 -9.52 4.62 0.19
CA GLY A 172 -9.53 5.86 0.97
C GLY A 172 -8.82 7.02 0.28
N ALA A 173 -7.79 6.77 -0.55
CA ALA A 173 -7.18 7.82 -1.38
C ALA A 173 -8.18 8.42 -2.37
N ALA A 174 -8.97 7.60 -3.05
CA ALA A 174 -10.02 8.08 -3.93
C ALA A 174 -11.14 8.79 -3.14
N LEU A 175 -11.52 8.26 -1.97
CA LEU A 175 -12.49 8.91 -1.10
C LEU A 175 -12.04 10.32 -0.70
N ASN A 176 -10.76 10.51 -0.37
CA ASN A 176 -10.20 11.85 -0.14
C ASN A 176 -10.36 12.75 -1.37
N MET A 177 -10.05 12.25 -2.56
CA MET A 177 -10.15 13.00 -3.83
C MET A 177 -11.61 13.35 -4.20
N PHE A 178 -12.58 12.54 -3.77
CA PHE A 178 -14.00 12.86 -3.93
C PHE A 178 -14.51 13.84 -2.86
N THR A 179 -14.14 13.68 -1.61
CA THR A 179 -14.74 14.42 -0.49
C THR A 179 -14.05 15.76 -0.22
N ALA A 180 -12.70 15.78 -0.18
CA ALA A 180 -11.97 16.98 0.20
C ALA A 180 -12.23 18.19 -0.71
N PRO A 181 -12.28 18.09 -2.06
CA PRO A 181 -12.53 19.26 -2.89
C PRO A 181 -13.88 19.91 -2.65
N HIS A 182 -14.93 19.10 -2.39
CA HIS A 182 -16.26 19.61 -2.10
C HIS A 182 -16.31 20.36 -0.75
N ILE A 183 -15.54 19.88 0.22
CA ILE A 183 -15.40 20.56 1.53
C ILE A 183 -14.63 21.87 1.34
N VAL A 184 -13.53 21.84 0.57
CA VAL A 184 -12.70 23.02 0.26
C VAL A 184 -13.51 24.09 -0.44
N GLU A 185 -14.33 23.72 -1.42
CA GLU A 185 -15.15 24.63 -2.21
C GLU A 185 -16.17 25.39 -1.33
N ARG A 186 -16.74 24.73 -0.30
CA ARG A 186 -17.80 25.29 0.53
C ARG A 186 -17.30 26.00 1.79
N TRP A 187 -16.26 25.48 2.43
CA TRP A 187 -15.83 25.88 3.77
C TRP A 187 -14.32 26.13 3.90
N GLY A 188 -13.59 26.13 2.78
CA GLY A 188 -12.14 26.27 2.80
C GLY A 188 -11.41 24.98 3.18
N TRP A 189 -10.09 24.95 2.96
CA TRP A 189 -9.27 23.76 3.22
C TRP A 189 -9.19 23.41 4.71
N GLN A 190 -9.30 24.38 5.62
CA GLN A 190 -9.27 24.21 7.06
C GLN A 190 -10.42 23.32 7.58
N ALA A 191 -11.53 23.27 6.85
CA ALA A 191 -12.65 22.42 7.21
C ALA A 191 -12.39 20.93 6.97
N VAL A 192 -11.51 20.59 6.03
CA VAL A 192 -11.22 19.17 5.69
C VAL A 192 -10.64 18.41 6.88
N PRO A 193 -9.56 18.86 7.54
CA PRO A 193 -9.04 18.16 8.72
C PRO A 193 -10.03 18.10 9.87
N ARG A 194 -10.89 19.11 10.06
CA ARG A 194 -11.96 19.09 11.08
C ARG A 194 -12.98 17.99 10.80
N VAL A 195 -13.48 17.91 9.58
CA VAL A 195 -14.44 16.87 9.14
C VAL A 195 -13.79 15.48 9.25
N TYR A 196 -12.54 15.35 8.86
CA TYR A 196 -11.83 14.07 8.92
C TYR A 196 -11.51 13.62 10.36
N ALA A 197 -11.24 14.56 11.27
CA ALA A 197 -11.13 14.24 12.69
C ALA A 197 -12.44 13.70 13.27
N ILE A 198 -13.58 14.32 12.92
CA ILE A 198 -14.91 13.81 13.30
C ILE A 198 -15.15 12.43 12.67
N ALA A 199 -14.83 12.24 11.40
CA ALA A 199 -14.96 10.93 10.73
C ALA A 199 -14.17 9.83 11.42
N LEU A 200 -12.95 10.12 11.90
CA LEU A 200 -12.14 9.18 12.70
C LEU A 200 -12.83 8.84 14.03
N LEU A 201 -13.38 9.81 14.75
CA LEU A 201 -14.10 9.57 16.02
C LEU A 201 -15.36 8.73 15.82
N VAL A 202 -16.14 9.04 14.78
CA VAL A 202 -17.34 8.26 14.42
C VAL A 202 -16.93 6.83 14.06
N THR A 203 -15.86 6.70 13.26
CA THR A 203 -15.32 5.39 12.89
C THR A 203 -14.80 4.62 14.10
N ALA A 204 -14.18 5.29 15.07
CA ALA A 204 -13.76 4.67 16.32
C ALA A 204 -14.96 4.10 17.10
N GLY A 205 -16.06 4.87 17.20
CA GLY A 205 -17.31 4.40 17.81
C GLY A 205 -17.88 3.17 17.10
N ILE A 206 -18.01 3.21 15.77
CA ILE A 206 -18.47 2.08 14.96
C ILE A 206 -17.53 0.86 15.16
N PHE A 207 -16.23 1.09 15.14
CA PHE A 207 -15.25 0.02 15.31
C PHE A 207 -15.36 -0.65 16.68
N VAL A 208 -15.49 0.13 17.76
CA VAL A 208 -15.64 -0.40 19.12
C VAL A 208 -16.94 -1.21 19.27
N LEU A 209 -18.02 -0.75 18.66
CA LEU A 209 -19.34 -1.42 18.79
C LEU A 209 -19.38 -2.74 18.01
N PHE A 210 -18.80 -2.82 16.83
CA PHE A 210 -18.94 -3.94 15.91
C PHE A 210 -17.71 -4.84 15.80
N SER A 211 -16.56 -4.44 16.38
CA SER A 211 -15.36 -5.28 16.41
C SER A 211 -15.42 -6.29 17.56
N ALA A 212 -14.77 -7.44 17.41
CA ALA A 212 -14.67 -8.48 18.42
C ALA A 212 -13.28 -8.52 19.08
N ARG A 213 -13.20 -9.05 20.28
CA ARG A 213 -11.90 -9.30 20.93
C ARG A 213 -11.08 -10.27 20.08
N ASP A 214 -9.80 -10.00 19.98
CA ASP A 214 -8.86 -10.82 19.24
C ASP A 214 -8.75 -12.20 19.87
N PRO A 215 -9.06 -13.31 19.15
CA PRO A 215 -9.05 -14.66 19.71
C PRO A 215 -7.66 -15.14 20.13
N LEU A 216 -6.60 -14.49 19.61
CA LEU A 216 -5.20 -14.83 19.88
C LEU A 216 -4.46 -13.76 20.70
N ALA A 217 -5.16 -12.73 21.20
CA ALA A 217 -4.53 -11.71 22.04
C ALA A 217 -3.93 -12.37 23.29
N GLY A 218 -2.64 -12.12 23.55
CA GLY A 218 -1.93 -12.68 24.69
C GLY A 218 -1.62 -14.17 24.59
N ALA A 219 -1.93 -14.84 23.50
CA ALA A 219 -1.39 -16.17 23.25
C ALA A 219 0.13 -16.03 23.10
N ALA A 220 0.88 -16.71 23.96
CA ALA A 220 2.33 -16.66 23.98
C ALA A 220 2.87 -16.79 22.55
N GLN A 221 3.61 -15.79 22.10
CA GLN A 221 4.39 -15.90 20.86
C GLN A 221 5.13 -17.22 20.95
N LYS A 222 5.08 -18.04 19.89
CA LYS A 222 5.94 -19.23 19.82
C LYS A 222 7.33 -18.79 20.24
N PRO A 223 7.89 -19.32 21.33
CA PRO A 223 9.24 -18.98 21.74
C PRO A 223 10.14 -19.46 20.62
N GLY A 224 10.86 -18.58 19.96
CA GLY A 224 11.85 -19.12 19.07
C GLY A 224 12.37 -18.31 17.91
N ILE A 225 11.88 -17.14 17.61
CA ILE A 225 12.64 -16.32 16.67
C ILE A 225 13.50 -15.34 17.49
N THR A 226 14.75 -15.70 17.73
CA THR A 226 15.73 -14.81 18.35
C THR A 226 15.88 -13.52 17.54
N ARG A 227 16.23 -12.41 18.20
CA ARG A 227 16.51 -11.14 17.49
C ARG A 227 17.50 -11.36 16.34
N ALA A 228 18.49 -12.21 16.52
CA ALA A 228 19.46 -12.57 15.49
C ALA A 228 18.83 -13.23 14.25
N ALA A 229 17.87 -14.15 14.44
CA ALA A 229 17.15 -14.77 13.32
C ALA A 229 16.24 -13.78 12.56
N ARG A 230 15.69 -12.77 13.26
CA ARG A 230 14.94 -11.68 12.62
C ARG A 230 15.81 -10.83 11.69
N PHE A 231 17.06 -10.56 12.07
CA PHE A 231 18.00 -9.81 11.23
C PHE A 231 18.67 -10.66 10.16
N ALA A 232 18.71 -11.99 10.30
CA ALA A 232 19.25 -12.89 9.28
C ALA A 232 18.46 -12.79 7.96
N VAL A 233 17.14 -12.53 8.02
CA VAL A 233 16.28 -12.34 6.84
C VAL A 233 16.73 -11.13 5.99
N LEU A 234 17.31 -10.08 6.61
CA LEU A 234 17.83 -8.92 5.88
C LEU A 234 19.09 -9.24 5.03
N ARG A 235 19.75 -10.37 5.28
CA ARG A 235 20.87 -10.83 4.45
C ARG A 235 20.43 -11.54 3.18
N ASP A 236 19.15 -11.97 3.11
CA ASP A 236 18.61 -12.59 1.90
C ASP A 236 18.27 -11.51 0.87
N TRP A 237 18.98 -11.51 -0.26
CA TRP A 237 18.78 -10.56 -1.33
C TRP A 237 17.36 -10.62 -1.95
N ARG A 238 16.66 -11.77 -1.83
CA ARG A 238 15.27 -11.93 -2.29
C ARG A 238 14.33 -10.98 -1.58
N VAL A 239 14.60 -10.66 -0.30
CA VAL A 239 13.83 -9.67 0.46
C VAL A 239 13.99 -8.28 -0.15
N TRP A 240 15.19 -7.90 -0.54
CA TRP A 240 15.46 -6.59 -1.16
C TRP A 240 14.83 -6.46 -2.55
N LYS A 241 14.80 -7.57 -3.30
CA LYS A 241 14.04 -7.66 -4.56
C LYS A 241 12.55 -7.35 -4.34
N LEU A 242 11.93 -7.97 -3.33
CA LEU A 242 10.53 -7.72 -2.97
C LEU A 242 10.30 -6.32 -2.44
N CYS A 243 11.26 -5.76 -1.70
CA CYS A 243 11.27 -4.36 -1.28
C CYS A 243 11.22 -3.42 -2.50
N GLN A 244 12.02 -3.69 -3.53
CA GLN A 244 12.03 -2.92 -4.77
C GLN A 244 10.68 -2.98 -5.48
N TYR A 245 10.10 -4.18 -5.65
CA TYR A 245 8.80 -4.33 -6.31
C TYR A 245 7.68 -3.63 -5.55
N TYR A 246 7.68 -3.71 -4.23
CA TYR A 246 6.66 -3.05 -3.42
C TYR A 246 6.88 -1.54 -3.29
N SER A 247 8.12 -1.07 -3.32
CA SER A 247 8.43 0.37 -3.42
C SER A 247 7.89 0.97 -4.71
N LEU A 248 7.93 0.22 -5.82
CA LEU A 248 7.28 0.63 -7.06
C LEU A 248 5.74 0.55 -6.95
N ALA A 249 5.21 -0.60 -6.56
CA ALA A 249 3.77 -0.83 -6.61
C ALA A 249 3.00 0.01 -5.58
N PHE A 250 3.37 -0.07 -4.30
CA PHE A 250 2.72 0.69 -3.23
C PHE A 250 3.29 2.10 -3.08
N GLY A 251 4.61 2.25 -3.17
CA GLY A 251 5.25 3.57 -3.11
C GLY A 251 4.84 4.44 -4.29
N GLY A 252 4.87 3.91 -5.51
CA GLY A 252 4.39 4.59 -6.72
C GLY A 252 2.90 4.94 -6.64
N PHE A 253 2.05 4.01 -6.19
CA PHE A 253 0.63 4.28 -5.95
C PHE A 253 0.42 5.42 -4.95
N THR A 254 1.09 5.38 -3.82
CA THR A 254 0.95 6.40 -2.77
C THR A 254 1.44 7.76 -3.27
N ALA A 255 2.62 7.79 -3.88
CA ALA A 255 3.20 9.02 -4.42
C ALA A 255 2.33 9.66 -5.50
N LEU A 256 1.83 8.87 -6.47
CA LEU A 256 0.91 9.36 -7.49
C LEU A 256 -0.42 9.84 -6.88
N SER A 257 -0.95 9.14 -5.87
CA SER A 257 -2.15 9.59 -5.17
C SER A 257 -1.97 10.95 -4.47
N LEU A 258 -0.75 11.26 -4.03
CA LEU A 258 -0.43 12.54 -3.41
C LEU A 258 -0.12 13.65 -4.43
N TRP A 259 0.33 13.30 -5.63
CA TRP A 259 0.85 14.24 -6.61
C TRP A 259 -0.14 14.61 -7.72
N MET A 260 -1.03 13.68 -8.12
CA MET A 260 -1.83 13.84 -9.35
C MET A 260 -2.81 15.00 -9.31
N THR A 261 -3.42 15.33 -8.16
CA THR A 261 -4.31 16.50 -8.07
C THR A 261 -3.56 17.78 -8.44
N GLN A 262 -2.36 17.98 -7.88
CA GLN A 262 -1.51 19.13 -8.19
C GLN A 262 -1.04 19.11 -9.65
N TYR A 263 -0.73 17.93 -10.20
CA TYR A 263 -0.31 17.78 -11.59
C TYR A 263 -1.42 18.25 -12.55
N TYR A 264 -2.68 17.78 -12.35
CA TYR A 264 -3.80 18.21 -13.19
C TYR A 264 -4.09 19.70 -13.09
N VAL A 265 -3.93 20.31 -11.91
CA VAL A 265 -4.08 21.76 -11.73
C VAL A 265 -3.01 22.52 -12.50
N GLN A 266 -1.75 22.08 -12.45
CA GLN A 266 -0.63 22.78 -13.05
C GLN A 266 -0.49 22.55 -14.56
N GLU A 267 -0.71 21.30 -15.00
CA GLU A 267 -0.49 20.93 -16.41
C GLU A 267 -1.66 21.31 -17.29
N TYR A 268 -2.89 21.07 -16.80
CA TYR A 268 -4.10 21.26 -17.59
C TYR A 268 -4.93 22.48 -17.17
N GLY A 269 -4.51 23.19 -16.13
CA GLY A 269 -5.22 24.38 -15.63
C GLY A 269 -6.59 24.11 -15.03
N PHE A 270 -6.84 22.86 -14.60
CA PHE A 270 -8.14 22.51 -14.02
C PHE A 270 -8.31 23.08 -12.60
N ASP A 271 -9.54 23.36 -12.24
CA ASP A 271 -9.92 23.65 -10.86
C ASP A 271 -9.66 22.46 -9.94
N LEU A 272 -9.56 22.70 -8.64
CA LEU A 272 -9.22 21.67 -7.65
C LEU A 272 -10.15 20.46 -7.70
N LYS A 273 -11.45 20.70 -7.88
CA LYS A 273 -12.49 19.66 -7.89
C LYS A 273 -12.34 18.73 -9.10
N ARG A 274 -12.24 19.29 -10.29
CA ARG A 274 -12.04 18.52 -11.52
C ARG A 274 -10.71 17.78 -11.51
N ALA A 275 -9.65 18.44 -11.07
CA ALA A 275 -8.32 17.84 -10.94
C ALA A 275 -8.32 16.62 -10.00
N ALA A 276 -8.94 16.74 -8.82
CA ALA A 276 -9.02 15.66 -7.87
C ALA A 276 -9.92 14.52 -8.36
N LEU A 277 -11.04 14.81 -9.04
CA LEU A 277 -11.90 13.78 -9.63
C LEU A 277 -11.17 12.97 -10.71
N LEU A 278 -10.38 13.61 -11.56
CA LEU A 278 -9.55 12.92 -12.56
C LEU A 278 -8.44 12.10 -11.90
N ALA A 279 -7.81 12.62 -10.84
CA ALA A 279 -6.85 11.87 -10.05
C ALA A 279 -7.48 10.64 -9.37
N ALA A 280 -8.75 10.72 -8.96
CA ALA A 280 -9.48 9.59 -8.39
C ALA A 280 -9.68 8.44 -9.38
N CYS A 281 -9.70 8.71 -10.70
CA CYS A 281 -9.73 7.67 -11.73
C CYS A 281 -8.51 6.74 -11.68
N PHE A 282 -7.40 7.21 -11.14
CA PHE A 282 -6.22 6.39 -10.82
C PHE A 282 -6.36 5.68 -9.47
N ALA A 283 -6.68 6.45 -8.42
CA ALA A 283 -6.64 5.96 -7.06
C ALA A 283 -7.72 4.91 -6.74
N LEU A 284 -8.90 5.04 -7.36
CA LEU A 284 -10.02 4.12 -7.14
C LEU A 284 -9.71 2.70 -7.63
N PRO A 285 -9.36 2.47 -8.92
CA PRO A 285 -9.03 1.13 -9.40
C PRO A 285 -7.78 0.57 -8.71
N ALA A 286 -6.79 1.40 -8.41
CA ALA A 286 -5.59 0.98 -7.71
C ALA A 286 -5.88 0.44 -6.29
N GLY A 287 -6.88 0.97 -5.61
CA GLY A 287 -7.35 0.44 -4.32
C GLY A 287 -8.29 -0.75 -4.47
N ALA A 288 -9.36 -0.60 -5.27
CA ALA A 288 -10.47 -1.55 -5.36
C ALA A 288 -10.06 -2.90 -5.99
N LEU A 289 -9.22 -2.87 -7.04
CA LEU A 289 -8.87 -4.07 -7.80
C LEU A 289 -7.75 -4.91 -7.18
N ARG A 290 -7.29 -4.55 -5.99
CA ARG A 290 -6.23 -5.28 -5.28
C ARG A 290 -6.63 -6.74 -4.99
N ALA A 291 -7.90 -6.99 -4.67
CA ALA A 291 -8.40 -8.35 -4.49
C ALA A 291 -8.36 -9.19 -5.78
N VAL A 292 -8.64 -8.55 -6.92
CA VAL A 292 -8.54 -9.19 -8.25
C VAL A 292 -7.08 -9.53 -8.56
N GLY A 293 -6.15 -8.64 -8.24
CA GLY A 293 -4.70 -8.89 -8.37
C GLY A 293 -4.23 -10.11 -7.55
N GLY A 294 -4.79 -10.28 -6.34
CA GLY A 294 -4.53 -11.47 -5.52
C GLY A 294 -5.04 -12.75 -6.19
N TRP A 295 -6.28 -12.76 -6.66
CA TRP A 295 -6.85 -13.88 -7.39
C TRP A 295 -6.06 -14.25 -8.66
N LEU A 296 -5.63 -13.23 -9.43
CA LEU A 296 -4.76 -13.46 -10.60
C LEU A 296 -3.43 -14.09 -10.20
N SER A 297 -2.84 -13.63 -9.09
CA SER A 297 -1.56 -14.16 -8.59
C SER A 297 -1.68 -15.59 -8.08
N ASP A 298 -2.83 -15.96 -7.50
CA ASP A 298 -3.10 -17.35 -7.10
C ASP A 298 -3.27 -18.27 -8.32
N ARG A 299 -3.88 -17.76 -9.40
CA ARG A 299 -4.17 -18.56 -10.62
C ARG A 299 -2.97 -18.69 -11.55
N PHE A 300 -2.21 -17.62 -11.77
CA PHE A 300 -1.15 -17.55 -12.78
C PHE A 300 0.26 -17.54 -12.17
N GLY A 301 0.36 -17.45 -10.85
CA GLY A 301 1.61 -17.30 -10.10
C GLY A 301 2.05 -15.84 -9.97
N ALA A 302 2.61 -15.52 -8.80
CA ALA A 302 3.06 -14.18 -8.46
C ALA A 302 4.08 -13.62 -9.47
N GLN A 303 4.98 -14.47 -9.97
CA GLN A 303 6.01 -14.11 -10.94
C GLN A 303 5.45 -13.56 -12.24
N ARG A 304 4.55 -14.32 -12.87
CA ARG A 304 3.95 -13.93 -14.17
C ARG A 304 3.12 -12.67 -14.04
N VAL A 305 2.34 -12.55 -12.95
CA VAL A 305 1.55 -11.35 -12.70
C VAL A 305 2.45 -10.14 -12.50
N THR A 306 3.51 -10.24 -11.69
CA THR A 306 4.47 -9.15 -11.48
C THR A 306 5.17 -8.76 -12.78
N TRP A 307 5.54 -9.73 -13.62
CA TRP A 307 6.14 -9.50 -14.93
C TRP A 307 5.21 -8.68 -15.83
N TRP A 308 3.94 -9.06 -15.95
CA TRP A 308 2.97 -8.28 -16.76
C TRP A 308 2.71 -6.89 -16.19
N VAL A 309 2.59 -6.78 -14.88
CA VAL A 309 2.44 -5.49 -14.20
C VAL A 309 3.59 -4.54 -14.54
N LEU A 310 4.83 -5.04 -14.48
CA LEU A 310 6.00 -4.23 -14.78
C LEU A 310 6.02 -3.76 -16.24
N TRP A 311 5.63 -4.60 -17.20
CA TRP A 311 5.52 -4.20 -18.60
C TRP A 311 4.42 -3.17 -18.84
N VAL A 312 3.23 -3.36 -18.26
CA VAL A 312 2.14 -2.38 -18.36
C VAL A 312 2.57 -1.05 -17.73
N ALA A 313 3.19 -1.10 -16.55
CA ALA A 313 3.70 0.09 -15.88
C ALA A 313 4.79 0.79 -16.72
N TRP A 314 5.67 0.02 -17.35
CA TRP A 314 6.73 0.53 -18.22
C TRP A 314 6.16 1.29 -19.41
N ILE A 315 5.20 0.68 -20.14
CA ILE A 315 4.55 1.34 -21.29
C ILE A 315 3.78 2.58 -20.84
N ALA A 316 2.99 2.47 -19.77
CA ALA A 316 2.19 3.58 -19.27
C ALA A 316 3.08 4.75 -18.84
N LEU A 317 4.13 4.50 -18.07
CA LEU A 317 5.04 5.53 -17.60
C LEU A 317 5.89 6.13 -18.73
N PHE A 318 6.27 5.35 -19.73
CA PHE A 318 6.91 5.87 -20.93
C PHE A 318 6.03 6.92 -21.62
N LEU A 319 4.75 6.57 -21.86
CA LEU A 319 3.80 7.50 -22.49
C LEU A 319 3.52 8.73 -21.62
N LEU A 320 3.37 8.57 -20.30
CA LEU A 320 3.16 9.69 -19.37
C LEU A 320 4.40 10.57 -19.20
N SER A 321 5.58 10.05 -19.46
CA SER A 321 6.85 10.81 -19.35
C SER A 321 7.05 11.80 -20.49
N TYR A 322 6.27 11.67 -21.56
CA TYR A 322 6.45 12.54 -22.74
C TYR A 322 5.98 13.96 -22.41
N PRO A 323 6.89 14.98 -22.47
CA PRO A 323 6.52 16.37 -22.20
C PRO A 323 5.71 16.96 -23.37
N GLN A 324 4.97 18.01 -23.10
CA GLN A 324 4.42 18.84 -24.16
C GLN A 324 5.58 19.41 -24.99
N THR A 325 5.54 19.20 -26.30
CA THR A 325 6.67 19.54 -27.17
C THR A 325 6.17 20.17 -28.47
N ASP A 326 6.79 21.28 -28.85
CA ASP A 326 6.59 21.94 -30.13
C ASP A 326 7.71 21.55 -31.09
N PHE A 327 7.35 20.82 -32.15
CA PHE A 327 8.29 20.47 -33.22
C PHE A 327 8.13 21.41 -34.39
N THR A 328 9.18 22.14 -34.73
CA THR A 328 9.21 22.95 -35.93
C THR A 328 9.97 22.21 -37.02
N VAL A 329 9.26 21.81 -38.05
CA VAL A 329 9.79 21.04 -39.19
C VAL A 329 9.82 21.95 -40.44
N LYS A 330 10.92 21.89 -41.17
CA LYS A 330 11.04 22.55 -42.48
C LYS A 330 10.35 21.67 -43.52
N THR A 331 9.18 22.11 -44.01
CA THR A 331 8.46 21.44 -45.08
C THR A 331 8.74 22.15 -46.43
N ILE A 332 8.24 21.58 -47.53
CA ILE A 332 8.33 22.19 -48.86
C ILE A 332 7.61 23.57 -48.94
N ASP A 333 6.57 23.75 -48.06
CA ASP A 333 5.79 25.00 -48.01
C ASP A 333 6.30 25.98 -46.94
N GLY A 334 7.46 25.70 -46.29
CA GLY A 334 8.06 26.54 -45.25
C GLY A 334 8.12 25.84 -43.88
N LEU A 335 8.34 26.62 -42.83
CA LEU A 335 8.39 26.12 -41.46
C LEU A 335 6.98 25.86 -40.95
N ARG A 336 6.72 24.62 -40.45
CA ARG A 336 5.49 24.28 -39.77
C ARG A 336 5.79 23.77 -38.38
N THR A 337 5.05 24.27 -37.40
CA THR A 337 5.17 23.85 -36.01
C THR A 337 4.01 22.88 -35.68
N PHE A 338 4.36 21.69 -35.18
CA PHE A 338 3.43 20.68 -34.70
C PHE A 338 3.51 20.64 -33.19
N HIS A 339 2.37 20.84 -32.52
CA HIS A 339 2.23 20.69 -31.08
C HIS A 339 1.84 19.26 -30.74
N ILE A 340 2.70 18.57 -29.98
CA ILE A 340 2.45 17.23 -29.49
C ILE A 340 2.28 17.30 -27.96
N ALA A 341 1.08 16.99 -27.48
CA ALA A 341 0.76 16.93 -26.07
C ALA A 341 -0.24 15.79 -25.82
N LEU A 342 -0.16 15.16 -24.66
CA LEU A 342 -1.18 14.21 -24.22
C LEU A 342 -2.44 14.98 -23.82
N PRO A 343 -3.59 14.76 -24.50
CA PRO A 343 -4.84 15.36 -24.07
C PRO A 343 -5.26 14.78 -22.71
N PRO A 344 -5.98 15.54 -21.86
CA PRO A 344 -6.33 15.12 -20.49
C PRO A 344 -7.04 13.77 -20.41
N VAL A 345 -7.87 13.45 -21.42
CA VAL A 345 -8.60 12.16 -21.47
C VAL A 345 -7.62 11.00 -21.68
N ALA A 346 -6.72 11.10 -22.69
CA ALA A 346 -5.74 10.05 -22.94
C ALA A 346 -4.79 9.88 -21.75
N PHE A 347 -4.33 11.00 -21.16
CA PHE A 347 -3.53 10.97 -19.94
C PHE A 347 -4.24 10.21 -18.80
N THR A 348 -5.52 10.53 -18.55
CA THR A 348 -6.30 9.87 -17.50
C THR A 348 -6.54 8.38 -17.78
N MET A 349 -6.75 7.99 -19.04
CA MET A 349 -6.90 6.58 -19.44
C MET A 349 -5.61 5.78 -19.19
N ILE A 350 -4.45 6.33 -19.56
CA ILE A 350 -3.16 5.70 -19.32
C ILE A 350 -2.90 5.62 -17.80
N LEU A 351 -3.21 6.68 -17.08
CA LEU A 351 -3.08 6.72 -15.62
C LEU A 351 -4.01 5.70 -14.93
N PHE A 352 -5.23 5.51 -15.44
CA PHE A 352 -6.15 4.46 -14.99
C PHE A 352 -5.54 3.06 -15.17
N ALA A 353 -5.00 2.77 -16.37
CA ALA A 353 -4.34 1.50 -16.65
C ALA A 353 -3.14 1.25 -15.73
N LEU A 354 -2.35 2.29 -15.46
CA LEU A 354 -1.27 2.26 -14.48
C LEU A 354 -1.79 1.94 -13.08
N GLY A 355 -2.92 2.54 -12.67
CA GLY A 355 -3.57 2.27 -11.38
C GLY A 355 -3.97 0.81 -11.22
N VAL A 356 -4.57 0.22 -12.26
CA VAL A 356 -4.91 -1.22 -12.30
C VAL A 356 -3.65 -2.09 -12.18
N ALA A 357 -2.60 -1.75 -12.94
CA ALA A 357 -1.33 -2.49 -12.88
C ALA A 357 -0.71 -2.45 -11.48
N LEU A 358 -0.66 -1.26 -10.85
CA LEU A 358 -0.11 -1.13 -9.50
C LEU A 358 -0.95 -1.87 -8.45
N ALA A 359 -2.30 -1.95 -8.61
CA ALA A 359 -3.16 -2.77 -7.75
C ALA A 359 -2.73 -4.25 -7.77
N PHE A 360 -2.51 -4.78 -8.98
CA PHE A 360 -2.08 -6.16 -9.16
C PHE A 360 -0.64 -6.36 -8.64
N GLY A 361 0.24 -5.39 -8.84
CA GLY A 361 1.60 -5.40 -8.31
C GLY A 361 1.67 -5.43 -6.79
N MET A 362 0.80 -4.66 -6.12
CA MET A 362 0.70 -4.69 -4.65
C MET A 362 0.28 -6.07 -4.13
N ALA A 363 -0.65 -6.72 -4.81
CA ALA A 363 -1.15 -8.03 -4.41
C ALA A 363 -0.14 -9.14 -4.73
N SER A 364 0.45 -9.14 -5.94
CA SER A 364 1.42 -10.14 -6.37
C SER A 364 2.68 -10.15 -5.51
N THR A 365 3.15 -8.97 -5.06
CA THR A 365 4.31 -8.88 -4.17
C THR A 365 4.06 -9.60 -2.84
N PHE A 366 2.87 -9.46 -2.24
CA PHE A 366 2.55 -10.19 -1.00
C PHE A 366 2.35 -11.69 -1.24
N LYS A 367 1.85 -12.10 -2.41
CA LYS A 367 1.83 -13.51 -2.78
C LYS A 367 3.25 -14.08 -2.88
N TYR A 368 4.20 -13.34 -3.46
CA TYR A 368 5.61 -13.70 -3.45
C TYR A 368 6.17 -13.89 -2.03
N VAL A 369 5.85 -12.95 -1.12
CA VAL A 369 6.29 -13.08 0.28
C VAL A 369 5.76 -14.37 0.91
N ALA A 370 4.50 -14.72 0.62
CA ALA A 370 3.89 -15.93 1.17
C ALA A 370 4.52 -17.21 0.59
N ASP A 371 4.87 -17.21 -0.70
CA ASP A 371 5.43 -18.36 -1.39
C ASP A 371 6.92 -18.56 -1.06
N ASP A 372 7.72 -17.47 -1.02
CA ASP A 372 9.17 -17.54 -0.82
C ASP A 372 9.59 -17.60 0.65
N PHE A 373 8.77 -17.08 1.56
CA PHE A 373 9.09 -16.95 3.00
C PHE A 373 7.96 -17.42 3.92
N PRO A 374 7.45 -18.65 3.79
CA PRO A 374 6.29 -19.12 4.58
C PRO A 374 6.57 -19.07 6.09
N ASP A 375 7.80 -19.40 6.54
CA ASP A 375 8.16 -19.43 7.95
C ASP A 375 8.42 -18.03 8.55
N ASN A 376 8.82 -17.07 7.71
CA ASN A 376 9.18 -15.70 8.10
C ASN A 376 8.24 -14.64 7.52
N MET A 377 7.05 -15.03 7.06
CA MET A 377 6.10 -14.19 6.35
C MET A 377 5.82 -12.86 7.05
N GLY A 378 5.61 -12.87 8.37
CA GLY A 378 5.28 -11.65 9.13
C GLY A 378 6.41 -10.61 9.12
N ILE A 379 7.66 -11.05 9.28
CA ILE A 379 8.84 -10.17 9.31
C ILE A 379 9.09 -9.61 7.91
N VAL A 380 9.09 -10.47 6.88
CA VAL A 380 9.32 -10.06 5.49
C VAL A 380 8.22 -9.10 5.02
N THR A 381 6.95 -9.38 5.35
CA THR A 381 5.81 -8.47 5.08
C THR A 381 6.02 -7.10 5.72
N GLY A 382 6.54 -7.06 6.96
CA GLY A 382 6.84 -5.81 7.66
C GLY A 382 7.94 -5.01 6.97
N ILE A 383 9.03 -5.66 6.57
CA ILE A 383 10.17 -5.02 5.89
C ILE A 383 9.76 -4.52 4.50
N VAL A 384 9.08 -5.36 3.72
CA VAL A 384 8.56 -5.01 2.39
C VAL A 384 7.55 -3.86 2.49
N GLY A 385 6.67 -3.91 3.50
CA GLY A 385 5.71 -2.84 3.78
C GLY A 385 6.36 -1.52 4.15
N LEU A 386 7.44 -1.55 4.94
CA LEU A 386 8.26 -0.38 5.28
C LEU A 386 8.91 0.20 4.01
N ALA A 387 9.53 -0.65 3.18
CA ALA A 387 10.17 -0.21 1.93
C ALA A 387 9.16 0.46 0.97
N GLY A 388 7.96 -0.11 0.82
CA GLY A 388 6.89 0.52 0.05
C GLY A 388 6.48 1.89 0.60
N GLY A 389 6.40 2.03 1.92
CA GLY A 389 6.13 3.32 2.56
C GLY A 389 7.25 4.33 2.33
N LEU A 390 8.52 3.91 2.45
CA LEU A 390 9.67 4.78 2.15
C LEU A 390 9.69 5.21 0.67
N GLY A 391 9.32 4.33 -0.26
CA GLY A 391 9.13 4.70 -1.66
C GLY A 391 8.08 5.80 -1.82
N GLY A 392 6.92 5.65 -1.14
CA GLY A 392 5.86 6.66 -1.14
C GLY A 392 6.25 7.99 -0.48
N PHE A 393 7.21 7.97 0.45
CA PHE A 393 7.77 9.17 1.06
C PHE A 393 8.79 9.87 0.15
N LEU A 394 9.74 9.13 -0.40
CA LEU A 394 10.84 9.71 -1.18
C LEU A 394 10.40 10.23 -2.55
N LEU A 395 9.52 9.52 -3.24
CA LEU A 395 9.13 9.86 -4.61
C LEU A 395 8.55 11.28 -4.76
N PRO A 396 7.56 11.75 -3.96
CA PRO A 396 7.05 13.11 -4.10
C PRO A 396 8.10 14.19 -3.87
N ILE A 397 9.05 13.95 -2.97
CA ILE A 397 10.16 14.88 -2.70
C ILE A 397 11.10 14.95 -3.90
N LEU A 398 11.49 13.78 -4.43
CA LEU A 398 12.33 13.70 -5.62
C LEU A 398 11.66 14.31 -6.86
N TRP A 399 10.34 14.14 -7.00
CA TRP A 399 9.56 14.76 -8.07
C TRP A 399 9.52 16.27 -7.96
N GLY A 400 9.34 16.79 -6.74
CA GLY A 400 9.41 18.22 -6.48
C GLY A 400 10.77 18.79 -6.80
N ALA A 401 11.85 18.14 -6.35
CA ALA A 401 13.22 18.56 -6.64
C ALA A 401 13.55 18.48 -8.13
N ALA A 402 13.16 17.41 -8.82
CA ALA A 402 13.34 17.27 -10.25
C ALA A 402 12.60 18.39 -11.02
N LEU A 403 11.36 18.68 -10.62
CA LEU A 403 10.59 19.75 -11.25
C LEU A 403 11.19 21.14 -11.01
N ASP A 404 11.75 21.39 -9.82
CA ASP A 404 12.44 22.66 -9.52
C ASP A 404 13.72 22.82 -10.34
N LEU A 405 14.45 21.71 -10.60
CA LEU A 405 15.70 21.71 -11.37
C LEU A 405 15.46 21.72 -12.88
N VAL A 406 14.65 20.81 -13.39
CA VAL A 406 14.50 20.55 -14.84
C VAL A 406 13.40 21.39 -15.46
N ARG A 407 12.42 21.86 -14.65
CA ARG A 407 11.27 22.65 -15.08
C ARG A 407 10.29 21.91 -16.02
N ILE A 408 10.41 20.58 -16.15
CA ILE A 408 9.55 19.73 -16.96
C ILE A 408 8.61 18.97 -16.01
N ARG A 409 7.29 19.16 -16.12
CA ARG A 409 6.31 18.56 -15.22
C ARG A 409 6.24 17.04 -15.32
N SER A 410 6.45 16.48 -16.52
CA SER A 410 6.48 15.03 -16.74
C SER A 410 7.72 14.33 -16.17
N SER A 411 8.72 15.06 -15.65
CA SER A 411 9.94 14.51 -15.04
C SER A 411 9.63 13.55 -13.87
N SER A 412 8.51 13.76 -13.17
CA SER A 412 8.02 12.84 -12.13
C SER A 412 7.78 11.42 -12.65
N PHE A 413 7.21 11.30 -13.84
CA PHE A 413 6.99 10.00 -14.49
C PHE A 413 8.29 9.40 -15.02
N MET A 414 9.23 10.21 -15.50
CA MET A 414 10.56 9.74 -15.93
C MET A 414 11.32 9.08 -14.80
N LEU A 415 11.28 9.66 -13.59
CA LEU A 415 11.90 9.05 -12.41
C LEU A 415 11.26 7.71 -12.04
N LEU A 416 9.92 7.65 -12.04
CA LEU A 416 9.21 6.39 -11.75
C LEU A 416 9.44 5.35 -12.86
N TYR A 417 9.54 5.77 -14.11
CA TYR A 417 9.94 4.93 -15.25
C TYR A 417 11.32 4.29 -15.02
N GLY A 418 12.29 5.06 -14.53
CA GLY A 418 13.60 4.53 -14.12
C GLY A 418 13.51 3.45 -13.03
N VAL A 419 12.62 3.64 -12.04
CA VAL A 419 12.37 2.63 -10.98
C VAL A 419 11.78 1.35 -11.57
N VAL A 420 10.89 1.45 -12.57
CA VAL A 420 10.34 0.28 -13.29
C VAL A 420 11.45 -0.45 -14.06
N TRP A 421 12.35 0.27 -14.71
CA TRP A 421 13.50 -0.34 -15.41
C TRP A 421 14.34 -1.20 -14.47
N VAL A 422 14.68 -0.67 -13.30
CA VAL A 422 15.42 -1.44 -12.28
C VAL A 422 14.64 -2.70 -11.90
N SER A 423 13.33 -2.59 -11.71
CA SER A 423 12.49 -3.74 -11.37
C SER A 423 12.41 -4.79 -12.49
N LEU A 424 12.33 -4.36 -13.76
CA LEU A 424 12.34 -5.24 -14.94
C LEU A 424 13.68 -5.96 -15.09
N ILE A 425 14.80 -5.26 -14.90
CA ILE A 425 16.13 -5.87 -14.95
C ILE A 425 16.27 -6.91 -13.83
N LEU A 426 15.83 -6.58 -12.61
CA LEU A 426 15.89 -7.49 -11.47
C LEU A 426 15.08 -8.77 -11.73
N ILE A 427 13.83 -8.67 -12.18
CA ILE A 427 12.99 -9.86 -12.42
C ILE A 427 13.52 -10.67 -13.60
N TYR A 428 14.02 -10.03 -14.66
CA TYR A 428 14.64 -10.71 -15.80
C TYR A 428 15.86 -11.52 -15.37
N LEU A 429 16.81 -10.91 -14.69
CA LEU A 429 18.05 -11.56 -14.28
C LEU A 429 17.82 -12.69 -13.25
N THR A 430 16.84 -12.53 -12.39
CA THR A 430 16.64 -13.45 -11.27
C THR A 430 15.68 -14.58 -11.56
N GLU A 431 14.75 -14.39 -12.49
CA GLU A 431 13.67 -15.33 -12.71
C GLU A 431 13.58 -15.78 -14.17
N VAL A 432 13.41 -14.85 -15.12
CA VAL A 432 13.21 -15.21 -16.54
C VAL A 432 14.44 -15.93 -17.11
N ARG A 433 15.62 -15.36 -16.91
CA ARG A 433 16.87 -15.97 -17.38
C ARG A 433 17.14 -17.33 -16.74
N ARG A 434 16.76 -17.51 -15.48
CA ARG A 434 16.93 -18.78 -14.76
C ARG A 434 16.04 -19.89 -15.32
N TYR A 435 14.80 -19.58 -15.71
CA TYR A 435 13.89 -20.51 -16.37
C TYR A 435 14.37 -20.89 -17.77
N GLU A 436 14.85 -19.94 -18.56
CA GLU A 436 15.40 -20.21 -19.90
C GLU A 436 16.62 -21.15 -19.86
N PHE A 437 17.43 -21.09 -18.79
CA PHE A 437 18.60 -22.01 -18.64
C PHE A 437 18.22 -23.37 -18.08
N ILE A 438 17.13 -23.49 -17.32
CA ILE A 438 16.72 -24.78 -16.71
C ILE A 438 15.82 -25.59 -17.68
N GLU A 439 14.99 -24.93 -18.48
CA GLU A 439 14.02 -25.57 -19.38
C GLU A 439 14.56 -25.79 -20.82
N ARG A 440 15.79 -25.39 -21.17
CA ARG A 440 16.40 -25.88 -22.39
C ARG A 440 16.70 -27.36 -22.18
N PRO A 441 15.94 -28.34 -22.81
CA PRO A 441 16.37 -29.69 -22.85
C PRO A 441 17.79 -29.64 -23.45
N LYS A 442 18.70 -30.41 -22.89
CA LYS A 442 19.95 -30.73 -23.58
C LYS A 442 19.52 -31.22 -24.98
N ALA A 443 19.49 -30.31 -25.95
CA ALA A 443 19.32 -30.65 -27.32
C ALA A 443 20.48 -31.60 -27.61
N ALA A 444 20.14 -32.81 -28.00
CA ALA A 444 20.99 -33.93 -28.27
C ALA A 444 22.28 -33.51 -28.98
N SER A 445 23.41 -33.77 -28.32
CA SER A 445 24.68 -33.98 -28.99
C SER A 445 24.74 -35.43 -29.45
#